data_c5e28d5d6a3f1c22a2e115db16296d90
#
_entry.id   c5e28d5d6a3f1c22a2e115db16296d90
#
_cell.length_a   1.000
_cell.length_b   1.000
_cell.length_c   1.000
_cell.angle_alpha   90.00
_cell.angle_beta   90.00
_cell.angle_gamma   90.00
#
_symmetry.space_group_name_H-M   'P 1'
#
loop_
_entity.id
_entity.type
_entity.pdbx_description
1 polymer ?
#
loop_
_entity_poly.entity_id
_entity_poly.type
_entity_poly.pdbx_seq_one_letter_code
_entity_poly.pdbx_strand_id
1 'polypeptide(L)'
;LYGYQFAHPGKKLCFMGSEFGQFIEWNYQQELDWLLLDYPMHEKLREYYSALNHVYGSYPALYEIDNSWDGFKWLNVNDNALSSIAFLRSARPEQNSYLICACNFIPNEHKNFIIGLPMPGTLREILSSDDEKFSGSGLHNVKALRSRNAGFDDLPYSASVDLPPLSAVYFEYIPERMTEENEKAVQKHSK
;
A
#
# COMPACT_ATOMS: atom_id res chain seq x y z
N LEU A 1 5.56 -8.31 -5.28
CA LEU A 1 6.79 -8.12 -4.50
C LEU A 1 7.13 -6.62 -4.33
N TYR A 2 7.41 -5.87 -5.41
CA TYR A 2 7.87 -4.47 -5.32
C TYR A 2 6.86 -3.55 -4.64
N GLY A 3 5.55 -3.73 -4.84
CA GLY A 3 4.53 -2.97 -4.12
C GLY A 3 4.63 -3.13 -2.61
N TYR A 4 4.90 -4.34 -2.12
CA TYR A 4 5.17 -4.55 -0.70
C TYR A 4 6.50 -3.90 -0.27
N GLN A 5 7.57 -4.12 -1.02
CA GLN A 5 8.91 -3.63 -0.71
C GLN A 5 8.95 -2.09 -0.58
N PHE A 6 8.28 -1.37 -1.49
CA PHE A 6 8.27 0.09 -1.47
C PHE A 6 7.46 0.68 -0.31
N ALA A 7 6.40 0.00 0.11
CA ALA A 7 5.59 0.45 1.23
C ALA A 7 6.17 0.07 2.60
N HIS A 8 6.87 -1.08 2.69
CA HIS A 8 7.44 -1.54 3.96
C HIS A 8 8.56 -0.60 4.43
N PRO A 9 8.75 -0.39 5.76
CA PRO A 9 9.85 0.42 6.29
C PRO A 9 11.23 -0.05 5.82
N GLY A 10 12.17 0.88 5.75
CA GLY A 10 13.56 0.64 5.36
C GLY A 10 13.90 1.16 3.97
N LYS A 11 15.18 1.16 3.65
CA LYS A 11 15.71 1.66 2.37
C LYS A 11 15.31 0.76 1.22
N LYS A 12 14.97 1.38 0.08
CA LYS A 12 14.59 0.65 -1.13
C LYS A 12 15.83 0.21 -1.90
N LEU A 13 15.81 -1.01 -2.37
CA LEU A 13 16.89 -1.59 -3.16
C LEU A 13 16.39 -1.95 -4.55
N CYS A 14 17.02 -1.38 -5.57
CA CYS A 14 16.95 -1.84 -6.94
C CYS A 14 18.31 -2.42 -7.32
N PHE A 15 18.34 -3.61 -7.90
CA PHE A 15 19.57 -4.28 -8.23
C PHE A 15 19.55 -4.78 -9.69
N MET A 16 20.49 -4.31 -10.49
CA MET A 16 20.93 -4.88 -11.78
C MET A 16 19.79 -5.36 -12.70
N GLY A 17 18.91 -4.45 -13.14
CA GLY A 17 17.83 -4.79 -14.07
C GLY A 17 16.58 -5.38 -13.42
N SER A 18 16.49 -5.37 -12.06
CA SER A 18 15.29 -5.83 -11.34
C SER A 18 14.05 -5.02 -11.70
N GLU A 19 14.23 -3.73 -12.02
CA GLU A 19 13.15 -2.78 -12.36
C GLU A 19 12.44 -3.12 -13.67
N PHE A 20 13.06 -3.89 -14.54
CA PHE A 20 12.44 -4.41 -15.77
C PHE A 20 12.43 -5.94 -15.85
N GLY A 21 12.81 -6.63 -14.75
CA GLY A 21 12.71 -8.08 -14.64
C GLY A 21 13.68 -8.84 -15.50
N GLN A 22 14.96 -8.42 -15.53
CA GLN A 22 16.02 -9.13 -16.23
C GLN A 22 16.07 -10.60 -15.81
N PHE A 23 16.21 -11.53 -16.77
CA PHE A 23 16.25 -12.96 -16.50
C PHE A 23 17.64 -13.46 -16.07
N ILE A 24 18.69 -12.80 -16.56
CA ILE A 24 20.07 -13.17 -16.28
C ILE A 24 20.46 -12.62 -14.92
N GLU A 25 21.11 -13.45 -14.11
CA GLU A 25 21.72 -12.99 -12.87
C GLU A 25 22.81 -11.94 -13.14
N TRP A 26 23.13 -11.15 -12.14
CA TRP A 26 24.12 -10.10 -12.22
C TRP A 26 25.44 -10.61 -12.84
N ASN A 27 25.88 -9.93 -13.88
CA ASN A 27 27.18 -10.10 -14.50
C ASN A 27 27.83 -8.74 -14.74
N TYR A 28 28.87 -8.42 -13.96
CA TYR A 28 29.57 -7.13 -14.05
C TYR A 28 30.44 -6.98 -15.31
N GLN A 29 30.61 -8.04 -16.09
CA GLN A 29 31.43 -8.04 -17.32
C GLN A 29 30.64 -7.65 -18.57
N GLN A 30 29.35 -7.50 -18.46
CA GLN A 30 28.44 -7.10 -19.53
C GLN A 30 27.42 -6.09 -19.08
N GLU A 31 26.82 -5.38 -20.02
CA GLU A 31 25.69 -4.50 -19.78
C GLU A 31 24.42 -5.28 -19.41
N LEU A 32 23.39 -4.56 -18.91
CA LEU A 32 22.09 -5.12 -18.65
C LEU A 32 21.40 -5.52 -19.95
N ASP A 33 20.44 -6.43 -19.87
CA ASP A 33 19.67 -6.96 -21.00
C ASP A 33 18.63 -5.95 -21.50
N TRP A 34 19.07 -4.77 -21.96
CA TRP A 34 18.20 -3.68 -22.40
C TRP A 34 17.21 -4.08 -23.50
N LEU A 35 17.51 -5.10 -24.30
CA LEU A 35 16.63 -5.66 -25.31
C LEU A 35 15.29 -6.13 -24.73
N LEU A 36 15.25 -6.50 -23.44
CA LEU A 36 14.00 -6.92 -22.79
C LEU A 36 12.94 -5.81 -22.76
N LEU A 37 13.35 -4.56 -22.82
CA LEU A 37 12.43 -3.43 -22.87
C LEU A 37 11.61 -3.34 -24.17
N ASP A 38 12.02 -4.06 -25.22
CA ASP A 38 11.22 -4.20 -26.44
C ASP A 38 10.02 -5.15 -26.25
N TYR A 39 9.98 -5.89 -25.13
CA TYR A 39 8.88 -6.80 -24.80
C TYR A 39 7.89 -6.16 -23.82
N PRO A 40 6.59 -6.16 -24.14
CA PRO A 40 5.59 -5.39 -23.40
C PRO A 40 5.57 -5.63 -21.89
N MET A 41 5.75 -6.87 -21.42
CA MET A 41 5.68 -7.17 -19.98
C MET A 41 6.86 -6.60 -19.18
N HIS A 42 8.05 -6.55 -19.78
CA HIS A 42 9.23 -5.93 -19.17
C HIS A 42 9.09 -4.40 -19.12
N GLU A 43 8.56 -3.81 -20.20
CA GLU A 43 8.24 -2.37 -20.24
C GLU A 43 7.19 -2.02 -19.18
N LYS A 44 6.12 -2.82 -19.05
CA LYS A 44 5.07 -2.61 -18.05
C LYS A 44 5.57 -2.76 -16.60
N LEU A 45 6.48 -3.68 -16.36
CA LEU A 45 7.12 -3.80 -15.06
C LEU A 45 7.97 -2.55 -14.74
N ARG A 46 8.72 -2.03 -15.71
CA ARG A 46 9.49 -0.79 -15.58
C ARG A 46 8.59 0.42 -15.31
N GLU A 47 7.46 0.52 -16.01
CA GLU A 47 6.44 1.56 -15.77
C GLU A 47 5.90 1.48 -14.34
N TYR A 48 5.57 0.28 -13.87
CA TYR A 48 5.12 0.07 -12.49
C TYR A 48 6.19 0.44 -11.46
N TYR A 49 7.43 0.03 -11.69
CA TYR A 49 8.56 0.39 -10.82
C TYR A 49 8.79 1.91 -10.77
N SER A 50 8.67 2.58 -11.92
CA SER A 50 8.72 4.05 -12.01
C SER A 50 7.58 4.71 -11.21
N ALA A 51 6.35 4.18 -11.32
CA ALA A 51 5.20 4.66 -10.55
C ALA A 51 5.41 4.50 -9.03
N LEU A 52 5.98 3.38 -8.59
CA LEU A 52 6.35 3.15 -7.19
C LEU A 52 7.37 4.19 -6.68
N ASN A 53 8.41 4.48 -7.46
CA ASN A 53 9.39 5.52 -7.13
C ASN A 53 8.74 6.89 -7.01
N HIS A 54 7.82 7.21 -7.92
CA HIS A 54 7.09 8.48 -7.89
C HIS A 54 6.21 8.61 -6.64
N VAL A 55 5.45 7.57 -6.30
CA VAL A 55 4.64 7.53 -5.08
C VAL A 55 5.55 7.61 -3.84
N TYR A 56 6.67 6.87 -3.81
CA TYR A 56 7.62 6.92 -2.70
C TYR A 56 8.13 8.34 -2.46
N GLY A 57 8.54 9.06 -3.51
CA GLY A 57 9.01 10.44 -3.40
C GLY A 57 7.93 11.47 -3.07
N SER A 58 6.65 11.16 -3.38
CA SER A 58 5.53 12.10 -3.19
C SER A 58 4.88 12.03 -1.81
N TYR A 59 5.03 10.90 -1.09
CA TYR A 59 4.36 10.67 0.20
C TYR A 59 5.38 10.55 1.34
N PRO A 60 5.54 11.59 2.17
CA PRO A 60 6.43 11.56 3.34
C PRO A 60 6.21 10.38 4.28
N ALA A 61 4.99 9.86 4.36
CA ALA A 61 4.66 8.66 5.11
C ALA A 61 5.53 7.44 4.75
N LEU A 62 6.09 7.37 3.54
CA LEU A 62 6.87 6.22 3.07
C LEU A 62 8.36 6.29 3.44
N TYR A 63 8.90 7.48 3.79
CA TYR A 63 10.35 7.62 3.99
C TYR A 63 10.76 8.43 5.23
N GLU A 64 9.87 9.24 5.80
CA GLU A 64 10.27 10.18 6.85
C GLU A 64 10.57 9.48 8.19
N ILE A 65 9.78 8.46 8.53
CA ILE A 65 9.95 7.66 9.76
C ILE A 65 10.13 6.19 9.36
N ASP A 66 11.35 5.85 8.90
CA ASP A 66 11.65 4.49 8.41
C ASP A 66 12.29 3.57 9.44
N ASN A 67 12.74 4.11 10.56
CA ASN A 67 13.52 3.40 11.57
C ASN A 67 12.87 3.37 12.96
N SER A 68 11.58 3.70 13.03
CA SER A 68 10.78 3.69 14.25
C SER A 68 9.40 3.11 13.99
N TRP A 69 8.84 2.47 15.01
CA TRP A 69 7.45 1.98 14.99
C TRP A 69 6.41 3.11 14.92
N ASP A 70 6.79 4.35 15.19
CA ASP A 70 5.90 5.51 15.07
C ASP A 70 5.45 5.74 13.62
N GLY A 71 6.28 5.33 12.66
CA GLY A 71 5.98 5.42 11.23
C GLY A 71 5.29 4.20 10.63
N PHE A 72 4.99 3.15 11.45
CA PHE A 72 4.45 1.90 10.94
C PHE A 72 3.45 1.25 11.91
N LYS A 73 2.33 0.78 11.40
CA LYS A 73 1.35 0.01 12.16
C LYS A 73 0.70 -1.06 11.31
N TRP A 74 0.68 -2.30 11.80
CA TRP A 74 -0.14 -3.34 11.21
C TRP A 74 -1.63 -3.03 11.38
N LEU A 75 -2.44 -3.24 10.34
CA LEU A 75 -3.89 -3.01 10.34
C LEU A 75 -4.68 -4.31 10.14
N ASN A 76 -4.11 -5.26 9.40
CA ASN A 76 -4.60 -6.60 9.23
C ASN A 76 -3.40 -7.50 8.93
N VAL A 77 -3.09 -8.43 9.82
CA VAL A 77 -1.94 -9.33 9.70
C VAL A 77 -2.25 -10.74 10.18
N ASN A 78 -3.37 -10.94 10.86
CA ASN A 78 -3.71 -12.20 11.50
C ASN A 78 -4.66 -13.08 10.67
N ASP A 79 -5.12 -12.60 9.52
CA ASP A 79 -6.06 -13.33 8.66
C ASP A 79 -5.32 -14.25 7.69
N ASN A 80 -4.80 -15.35 8.23
CA ASN A 80 -4.09 -16.37 7.44
C ASN A 80 -4.99 -17.03 6.39
N ALA A 81 -6.31 -17.03 6.57
CA ALA A 81 -7.24 -17.63 5.65
C ALA A 81 -7.34 -16.86 4.33
N LEU A 82 -7.17 -15.54 4.39
CA LEU A 82 -7.22 -14.70 3.20
C LEU A 82 -5.85 -14.50 2.52
N SER A 83 -4.74 -14.90 3.17
CA SER A 83 -3.38 -14.66 2.66
C SER A 83 -3.17 -13.21 2.20
N SER A 84 -3.64 -12.28 3.00
CA SER A 84 -3.59 -10.84 2.73
C SER A 84 -3.06 -10.10 3.95
N ILE A 85 -2.44 -8.96 3.72
CA ILE A 85 -1.94 -8.09 4.78
C ILE A 85 -2.30 -6.64 4.48
N ALA A 86 -2.48 -5.85 5.54
CA ALA A 86 -2.56 -4.41 5.42
C ALA A 86 -1.77 -3.73 6.54
N PHE A 87 -1.17 -2.59 6.22
CA PHE A 87 -0.44 -1.78 7.18
C PHE A 87 -0.50 -0.30 6.84
N LEU A 88 -0.35 0.52 7.88
CA LEU A 88 -0.32 1.97 7.82
C LEU A 88 1.13 2.46 7.88
N ARG A 89 1.43 3.42 7.03
CA ARG A 89 2.63 4.25 7.10
C ARG A 89 2.23 5.67 7.50
N SER A 90 3.02 6.28 8.37
CA SER A 90 2.77 7.63 8.89
C SER A 90 4.04 8.47 8.81
N ALA A 91 3.90 9.72 8.40
CA ALA A 91 4.92 10.73 8.58
C ALA A 91 4.80 11.39 9.96
N ARG A 92 5.65 12.38 10.24
CA ARG A 92 5.50 13.22 11.42
C ARG A 92 4.18 14.00 11.40
N PRO A 93 3.61 14.33 12.56
CA PRO A 93 2.29 14.99 12.63
C PRO A 93 2.18 16.27 11.81
N GLU A 94 3.27 17.03 11.68
CA GLU A 94 3.30 18.28 10.91
C GLU A 94 3.07 18.06 9.41
N GLN A 95 3.47 16.90 8.90
CA GLN A 95 3.30 16.53 7.49
C GLN A 95 1.88 16.05 7.18
N ASN A 96 1.15 15.57 8.19
CA ASN A 96 -0.20 15.02 8.04
C ASN A 96 -0.33 14.05 6.85
N SER A 97 0.68 13.20 6.67
CA SER A 97 0.78 12.24 5.57
C SER A 97 0.61 10.82 6.10
N TYR A 98 -0.40 10.12 5.58
CA TYR A 98 -0.71 8.74 5.95
C TYR A 98 -0.98 7.93 4.69
N LEU A 99 -0.44 6.72 4.65
CA LEU A 99 -0.63 5.81 3.52
C LEU A 99 -0.89 4.39 4.03
N ILE A 100 -1.89 3.74 3.47
CA ILE A 100 -2.16 2.32 3.72
C ILE A 100 -1.74 1.53 2.50
N CYS A 101 -0.95 0.47 2.72
CA CYS A 101 -0.69 -0.56 1.73
C CYS A 101 -1.45 -1.82 2.12
N ALA A 102 -2.24 -2.35 1.19
CA ALA A 102 -2.91 -3.64 1.31
C ALA A 102 -2.44 -4.56 0.19
N CYS A 103 -2.04 -5.78 0.55
CA CYS A 103 -1.54 -6.78 -0.37
C CYS A 103 -2.42 -8.02 -0.33
N ASN A 104 -2.75 -8.53 -1.51
CA ASN A 104 -3.41 -9.81 -1.72
C ASN A 104 -2.43 -10.77 -2.40
N PHE A 105 -2.12 -11.90 -1.77
CA PHE A 105 -1.13 -12.88 -2.25
C PHE A 105 -1.74 -14.10 -2.92
N ILE A 106 -3.07 -14.13 -3.14
CA ILE A 106 -3.73 -15.23 -3.84
C ILE A 106 -4.33 -14.79 -5.18
N PRO A 107 -4.58 -15.74 -6.11
CA PRO A 107 -5.11 -15.43 -7.44
C PRO A 107 -6.63 -15.18 -7.46
N ASN A 108 -7.24 -14.88 -6.33
CA ASN A 108 -8.65 -14.55 -6.20
C ASN A 108 -8.81 -13.12 -5.70
N GLU A 109 -9.81 -12.42 -6.21
CA GLU A 109 -10.22 -11.11 -5.72
C GLU A 109 -10.76 -11.22 -4.29
N HIS A 110 -10.42 -10.28 -3.42
CA HIS A 110 -11.08 -10.10 -2.13
C HIS A 110 -12.02 -8.90 -2.19
N LYS A 111 -13.31 -9.20 -2.34
CA LYS A 111 -14.37 -8.17 -2.24
C LYS A 111 -14.65 -7.84 -0.79
N ASN A 112 -14.86 -6.55 -0.52
CA ASN A 112 -15.19 -6.05 0.81
C ASN A 112 -14.16 -6.47 1.88
N PHE A 113 -12.88 -6.47 1.55
CA PHE A 113 -11.81 -6.70 2.50
C PHE A 113 -11.82 -5.58 3.56
N ILE A 114 -11.87 -5.95 4.83
CA ILE A 114 -11.99 -4.99 5.92
C ILE A 114 -10.61 -4.61 6.43
N ILE A 115 -10.37 -3.31 6.52
CA ILE A 115 -9.15 -2.75 7.11
C ILE A 115 -9.56 -1.96 8.36
N GLY A 116 -8.97 -2.32 9.51
CA GLY A 116 -9.12 -1.56 10.74
C GLY A 116 -8.43 -0.19 10.64
N LEU A 117 -9.01 0.85 11.23
CA LEU A 117 -8.49 2.20 11.19
C LEU A 117 -8.41 2.81 12.59
N PRO A 118 -7.31 3.53 12.91
CA PRO A 118 -7.15 4.14 14.24
C PRO A 118 -8.04 5.37 14.47
N MET A 119 -8.47 6.03 13.41
CA MET A 119 -9.29 7.25 13.42
C MET A 119 -10.35 7.17 12.32
N PRO A 120 -11.43 7.96 12.39
CA PRO A 120 -12.34 8.10 11.26
C PRO A 120 -11.62 8.81 10.12
N GLY A 121 -12.01 8.52 8.88
CA GLY A 121 -11.37 9.14 7.73
C GLY A 121 -11.82 8.56 6.40
N THR A 122 -11.09 8.93 5.37
CA THR A 122 -11.36 8.52 3.99
C THR A 122 -10.12 7.87 3.40
N LEU A 123 -10.31 6.77 2.67
CA LEU A 123 -9.29 6.12 1.86
C LEU A 123 -9.48 6.50 0.40
N ARG A 124 -8.42 6.88 -0.27
CA ARG A 124 -8.37 7.13 -1.71
C ARG A 124 -7.29 6.27 -2.32
N GLU A 125 -7.66 5.37 -3.23
CA GLU A 125 -6.69 4.60 -3.99
C GLU A 125 -5.81 5.54 -4.84
N ILE A 126 -4.49 5.37 -4.73
CA ILE A 126 -3.50 6.18 -5.44
C ILE A 126 -2.61 5.35 -6.36
N LEU A 127 -2.49 4.05 -6.11
CA LEU A 127 -1.74 3.11 -6.93
C LEU A 127 -2.28 1.70 -6.73
N SER A 128 -2.51 0.99 -7.83
CA SER A 128 -2.77 -0.45 -7.84
C SER A 128 -1.78 -1.13 -8.79
N SER A 129 -1.18 -2.24 -8.36
CA SER A 129 -0.39 -3.08 -9.27
C SER A 129 -1.23 -3.77 -10.34
N ASP A 130 -2.55 -3.80 -10.17
CA ASP A 130 -3.52 -4.39 -11.10
C ASP A 130 -4.08 -3.39 -12.12
N ASP A 131 -3.56 -2.17 -12.18
CA ASP A 131 -3.94 -1.17 -13.18
C ASP A 131 -3.63 -1.68 -14.61
N GLU A 132 -4.54 -1.48 -15.56
CA GLU A 132 -4.38 -1.88 -16.96
C GLU A 132 -3.09 -1.34 -17.59
N LYS A 133 -2.65 -0.14 -17.19
CA LYS A 133 -1.38 0.43 -17.66
C LYS A 133 -0.16 -0.42 -17.29
N PHE A 134 -0.26 -1.28 -16.28
CA PHE A 134 0.77 -2.25 -15.87
C PHE A 134 0.44 -3.68 -16.29
N SER A 135 -0.51 -3.87 -17.20
CA SER A 135 -1.04 -5.16 -17.67
C SER A 135 -1.82 -5.94 -16.61
N GLY A 136 -2.39 -5.24 -15.63
CA GLY A 136 -3.36 -5.82 -14.70
C GLY A 136 -4.76 -5.91 -15.29
N SER A 137 -5.71 -6.38 -14.50
CA SER A 137 -7.13 -6.54 -14.91
C SER A 137 -7.93 -5.23 -14.84
N GLY A 138 -7.40 -4.18 -14.21
CA GLY A 138 -8.05 -2.88 -14.08
C GLY A 138 -9.09 -2.83 -12.96
N LEU A 139 -9.02 -3.71 -11.98
CA LEU A 139 -9.89 -3.63 -10.80
C LEU A 139 -9.42 -2.50 -9.88
N HIS A 140 -10.32 -1.56 -9.61
CA HIS A 140 -10.03 -0.35 -8.83
C HIS A 140 -11.10 -0.01 -7.80
N ASN A 141 -10.69 0.60 -6.71
CA ASN A 141 -11.55 1.30 -5.78
C ASN A 141 -11.78 2.73 -6.28
N VAL A 142 -12.72 2.90 -7.22
CA VAL A 142 -12.92 4.16 -7.98
C VAL A 142 -13.50 5.32 -7.16
N LYS A 143 -13.97 5.06 -5.93
CA LYS A 143 -14.57 6.07 -5.05
C LYS A 143 -13.72 6.26 -3.81
N ALA A 144 -13.77 7.46 -3.24
CA ALA A 144 -13.28 7.70 -1.89
C ALA A 144 -14.10 6.87 -0.90
N LEU A 145 -13.44 5.99 -0.16
CA LEU A 145 -14.06 5.05 0.77
C LEU A 145 -14.05 5.65 2.16
N ARG A 146 -15.22 5.92 2.72
CA ARG A 146 -15.34 6.45 4.08
C ARG A 146 -15.27 5.33 5.10
N SER A 147 -14.60 5.62 6.21
CA SER A 147 -14.59 4.75 7.39
C SER A 147 -15.99 4.61 7.98
N ARG A 148 -16.19 3.47 8.65
CA ARG A 148 -17.40 3.17 9.43
C ARG A 148 -17.04 3.18 10.92
N ASN A 149 -17.99 3.55 11.75
CA ASN A 149 -17.89 3.43 13.21
C ASN A 149 -18.18 1.97 13.62
N ALA A 150 -17.33 1.06 13.14
CA ALA A 150 -17.37 -0.37 13.42
C ALA A 150 -15.92 -0.84 13.55
N GLY A 151 -15.54 -1.30 14.73
CA GLY A 151 -14.18 -1.73 15.03
C GLY A 151 -13.78 -2.99 14.25
N PHE A 152 -12.49 -3.12 13.98
CA PHE A 152 -11.88 -4.31 13.38
C PHE A 152 -10.41 -4.41 13.81
N ASP A 153 -9.95 -5.62 14.18
CA ASP A 153 -8.56 -5.90 14.63
C ASP A 153 -8.09 -4.94 15.73
N ASP A 154 -8.88 -4.82 16.80
CA ASP A 154 -8.62 -3.94 17.97
C ASP A 154 -8.52 -2.44 17.62
N LEU A 155 -8.97 -2.05 16.43
CA LEU A 155 -9.06 -0.65 16.01
C LEU A 155 -10.52 -0.17 16.04
N PRO A 156 -10.78 1.10 16.41
CA PRO A 156 -12.14 1.57 16.65
C PRO A 156 -12.98 1.79 15.38
N TYR A 157 -12.35 1.97 14.25
CA TYR A 157 -13.00 2.20 12.96
C TYR A 157 -12.55 1.18 11.94
N SER A 158 -13.26 1.09 10.83
CA SER A 158 -12.86 0.25 9.69
C SER A 158 -13.30 0.86 8.36
N ALA A 159 -12.67 0.41 7.29
CA ALA A 159 -13.11 0.66 5.92
C ALA A 159 -13.14 -0.66 5.14
N SER A 160 -14.00 -0.71 4.13
CA SER A 160 -14.10 -1.84 3.22
C SER A 160 -13.50 -1.46 1.88
N VAL A 161 -12.55 -2.27 1.40
CA VAL A 161 -11.87 -2.10 0.11
C VAL A 161 -12.00 -3.37 -0.72
N ASP A 162 -11.83 -3.26 -2.02
CA ASP A 162 -11.67 -4.42 -2.90
C ASP A 162 -10.19 -4.59 -3.24
N LEU A 163 -9.66 -5.81 -3.09
CA LEU A 163 -8.28 -6.13 -3.42
C LEU A 163 -8.25 -7.06 -4.63
N PRO A 164 -7.66 -6.62 -5.75
CA PRO A 164 -7.47 -7.46 -6.92
C PRO A 164 -6.61 -8.70 -6.62
N PRO A 165 -6.66 -9.74 -7.46
CA PRO A 165 -5.79 -10.90 -7.34
C PRO A 165 -4.30 -10.53 -7.39
N LEU A 166 -3.46 -11.17 -6.58
CA LEU A 166 -1.99 -11.05 -6.61
C LEU A 166 -1.50 -9.59 -6.62
N SER A 167 -2.17 -8.72 -5.88
CA SER A 167 -1.99 -7.26 -5.98
C SER A 167 -1.37 -6.62 -4.75
N ALA A 168 -0.83 -5.42 -4.96
CA ALA A 168 -0.55 -4.44 -3.93
C ALA A 168 -1.28 -3.15 -4.29
N VAL A 169 -2.12 -2.67 -3.37
CA VAL A 169 -2.93 -1.46 -3.53
C VAL A 169 -2.53 -0.45 -2.48
N TYR A 170 -2.30 0.79 -2.90
CA TYR A 170 -1.95 1.90 -2.02
C TYR A 170 -3.11 2.86 -1.89
N PHE A 171 -3.44 3.19 -0.66
CA PHE A 171 -4.45 4.17 -0.33
C PHE A 171 -3.83 5.34 0.42
N GLU A 172 -4.06 6.55 -0.06
CA GLU A 172 -3.90 7.72 0.77
C GLU A 172 -4.99 7.69 1.83
N TYR A 173 -4.60 7.75 3.09
CA TYR A 173 -5.53 7.81 4.21
C TYR A 173 -5.60 9.24 4.73
N ILE A 174 -6.80 9.80 4.70
CA ILE A 174 -7.10 11.18 5.11
C ILE A 174 -7.93 11.12 6.39
N PRO A 175 -7.31 11.20 7.58
CA PRO A 175 -8.05 11.20 8.84
C PRO A 175 -8.95 12.43 8.94
N GLU A 176 -10.15 12.24 9.45
CA GLU A 176 -11.02 13.34 9.85
C GLU A 176 -10.47 13.94 11.15
N ARG A 177 -10.45 15.29 11.25
CA ARG A 177 -10.08 15.94 12.51
C ARG A 177 -11.05 15.51 13.60
N MET A 178 -10.52 14.95 14.68
CA MET A 178 -11.32 14.59 15.85
C MET A 178 -11.92 15.86 16.41
N THR A 179 -13.24 15.92 16.46
CA THR A 179 -13.95 16.91 17.27
C THR A 179 -13.97 16.43 18.72
N GLU A 180 -14.10 17.36 19.71
CA GLU A 180 -14.16 16.98 21.12
C GLU A 180 -15.26 15.95 21.44
N GLU A 181 -16.32 15.91 20.65
CA GLU A 181 -17.40 14.91 20.75
C GLU A 181 -16.93 13.51 20.37
N ASN A 182 -16.10 13.40 19.34
CA ASN A 182 -15.54 12.11 18.89
C ASN A 182 -14.50 11.57 19.87
N GLU A 183 -13.69 12.42 20.50
CA GLU A 183 -12.74 12.00 21.54
C GLU A 183 -13.44 11.39 22.75
N LYS A 184 -14.55 11.97 23.18
CA LYS A 184 -15.37 11.44 24.28
C LYS A 184 -16.04 10.10 23.95
N ALA A 185 -16.40 9.87 22.68
CA ALA A 185 -16.97 8.62 22.23
C ALA A 185 -15.93 7.47 22.23
N VAL A 186 -14.69 7.72 21.80
CA VAL A 186 -13.60 6.74 21.81
C VAL A 186 -13.20 6.35 23.23
N GLN A 187 -13.12 7.31 24.16
CA GLN A 187 -12.82 7.04 25.58
C GLN A 187 -13.90 6.21 26.32
N LYS A 188 -15.13 6.23 25.85
CA LYS A 188 -16.21 5.40 26.42
C LYS A 188 -16.15 3.92 26.03
N HIS A 189 -15.50 3.58 24.92
CA HIS A 189 -15.38 2.19 24.43
C HIS A 189 -14.04 1.52 24.81
N SER A 190 -13.15 2.25 25.46
CA SER A 190 -11.84 1.76 25.95
C SER A 190 -11.82 1.37 27.44
N LYS A 191 -13.00 1.32 28.05
CA LYS A 191 -13.24 0.81 29.42
C LYS A 191 -14.15 -0.41 29.36
#